data_5b9b4f8c9e13eee079d16b79f9925d78
#
_entry.id   5b9b4f8c9e13eee079d16b79f9925d78
#
_cell.length_a   1.000
_cell.length_b   1.000
_cell.length_c   1.000
_cell.angle_alpha   90.00
_cell.angle_beta   90.00
_cell.angle_gamma   90.00
#
_symmetry.space_group_name_H-M   'P 1'
#
loop_
_entity.id
_entity.type
_entity.pdbx_description
1 polymer ?
#
loop_
_entity_poly.entity_id
_entity_poly.type
_entity_poly.pdbx_seq_one_letter_code
_entity_poly.pdbx_strand_id
1 'polypeptide(L)'
;MNNTYRLCRTAFILTALLLISLTNAPAETLLNPTTKTIFSPLLADPMEPRVAVMPWVGKRFLNLDIGTSADLYQSSSKTFAIGVDFGTWSLLRESDNFKFPVDAVDYLFGVNTSWIEKISNDTLPFDTFSGRVRLSHISAHFEDGHYEPDGSGWIPEPGSPKIPFTYSREFLDLVLALNAPGHRVYAGYQYIYHTLPSGINPNSFHAGAELSTPGNTSLAADFKLLPVWQSSLQETRGYRGTWNLQAGMRLKAIGLEQVRITCNYFSGMSTKGMYFYRPENYTTLGMNIDI
;
A
#
# COMPACT_ATOMS: atom_id res chain seq x y z
N MET A 1 -15.36 4.48 -27.34
CA MET A 1 -14.33 3.55 -26.84
C MET A 1 -12.91 3.73 -27.40
N ASN A 2 -12.63 4.60 -28.40
CA ASN A 2 -11.31 4.65 -29.06
C ASN A 2 -10.33 5.74 -28.60
N ASN A 3 -10.74 6.74 -27.81
CA ASN A 3 -9.84 7.84 -27.42
C ASN A 3 -9.03 7.56 -26.15
N THR A 4 -9.57 6.83 -25.20
CA THR A 4 -8.88 6.50 -23.93
C THR A 4 -7.71 5.53 -24.15
N TYR A 5 -7.89 4.55 -25.04
CA TYR A 5 -6.81 3.63 -25.42
C TYR A 5 -5.65 4.32 -26.15
N ARG A 6 -5.93 5.35 -26.93
CA ARG A 6 -4.87 6.12 -27.59
C ARG A 6 -4.08 6.97 -26.62
N LEU A 7 -4.72 7.59 -25.62
CA LEU A 7 -4.06 8.39 -24.58
C LEU A 7 -3.15 7.52 -23.69
N CYS A 8 -3.61 6.33 -23.25
CA CYS A 8 -2.78 5.41 -22.47
C CYS A 8 -1.57 4.90 -23.27
N ARG A 9 -1.75 4.60 -24.55
CA ARG A 9 -0.65 4.15 -25.41
C ARG A 9 0.37 5.27 -25.66
N THR A 10 -0.07 6.51 -25.79
CA THR A 10 0.81 7.67 -25.99
C THR A 10 1.55 8.02 -24.69
N ALA A 11 0.90 7.93 -23.52
CA ALA A 11 1.54 8.13 -22.24
C ALA A 11 2.59 7.06 -21.97
N PHE A 12 2.30 5.79 -22.24
CA PHE A 12 3.24 4.69 -22.09
C PHE A 12 4.46 4.83 -22.99
N ILE A 13 4.25 5.26 -24.26
CA ILE A 13 5.33 5.51 -25.22
C ILE A 13 6.17 6.73 -24.82
N LEU A 14 5.56 7.80 -24.32
CA LEU A 14 6.28 8.98 -23.81
C LEU A 14 7.11 8.66 -22.56
N THR A 15 6.60 7.84 -21.65
CA THR A 15 7.34 7.38 -20.47
C THR A 15 8.50 6.47 -20.87
N ALA A 16 8.28 5.56 -21.83
CA ALA A 16 9.33 4.70 -22.38
C ALA A 16 10.41 5.51 -23.13
N LEU A 17 10.01 6.53 -23.91
CA LEU A 17 10.95 7.43 -24.60
C LEU A 17 11.73 8.34 -23.64
N LEU A 18 11.12 8.79 -22.54
CA LEU A 18 11.82 9.53 -21.49
C LEU A 18 12.87 8.65 -20.79
N LEU A 19 12.58 7.36 -20.59
CA LEU A 19 13.53 6.37 -20.06
C LEU A 19 14.69 6.10 -21.03
N ILE A 20 14.47 6.14 -22.34
CA ILE A 20 15.50 5.91 -23.36
C ILE A 20 16.42 7.13 -23.53
N SER A 21 15.95 8.37 -23.27
CA SER A 21 16.78 9.58 -23.39
C SER A 21 17.80 9.77 -22.25
N LEU A 22 17.74 8.95 -21.19
CA LEU A 22 18.70 8.96 -20.08
C LEU A 22 19.96 8.10 -20.32
N THR A 23 20.11 7.47 -21.49
CA THR A 23 21.15 6.48 -21.73
C THR A 23 22.37 7.03 -22.46
N ASN A 24 23.23 7.78 -21.77
CA ASN A 24 24.66 7.84 -22.09
C ASN A 24 25.57 7.16 -21.03
N ALA A 25 24.99 6.34 -20.13
CA ALA A 25 25.71 5.55 -19.15
C ALA A 25 25.97 4.13 -19.71
N PRO A 26 27.16 3.52 -19.47
CA PRO A 26 27.40 2.14 -19.88
C PRO A 26 26.40 1.19 -19.25
N ALA A 27 25.86 0.28 -20.05
CA ALA A 27 24.71 -0.59 -19.69
C ALA A 27 24.93 -1.46 -18.44
N GLU A 28 26.19 -1.69 -18.04
CA GLU A 28 26.52 -2.51 -16.86
C GLU A 28 26.25 -1.87 -15.52
N THR A 29 25.94 -0.55 -15.45
CA THR A 29 25.68 0.18 -14.20
C THR A 29 24.24 0.66 -14.05
N LEU A 30 23.37 0.40 -15.02
CA LEU A 30 22.01 0.96 -15.07
C LEU A 30 21.04 0.30 -14.08
N LEU A 31 21.18 -0.97 -13.78
CA LEU A 31 20.30 -1.69 -12.87
C LEU A 31 21.09 -2.22 -11.68
N ASN A 32 20.85 -1.65 -10.50
CA ASN A 32 21.38 -2.12 -9.23
C ASN A 32 20.23 -2.20 -8.22
N PRO A 33 19.39 -3.25 -8.30
CA PRO A 33 18.21 -3.39 -7.47
C PRO A 33 18.56 -3.39 -5.99
N THR A 34 17.82 -2.57 -5.22
CA THR A 34 17.96 -2.51 -3.76
C THR A 34 16.62 -2.26 -3.08
N THR A 35 16.40 -2.95 -1.97
CA THR A 35 15.25 -2.71 -1.08
C THR A 35 15.47 -1.51 -0.14
N LYS A 36 16.70 -0.97 -0.09
CA LYS A 36 16.98 0.31 0.58
C LYS A 36 16.57 1.46 -0.33
N THR A 37 15.28 1.72 -0.38
CA THR A 37 14.67 2.72 -1.24
C THR A 37 14.96 4.15 -0.76
N ILE A 38 15.04 5.11 -1.71
CA ILE A 38 15.22 6.54 -1.41
C ILE A 38 14.02 7.07 -0.62
N PHE A 39 12.81 6.72 -1.05
CA PHE A 39 11.61 6.99 -0.26
C PHE A 39 11.28 5.77 0.59
N SER A 40 11.55 5.84 1.89
CA SER A 40 11.24 4.74 2.81
C SER A 40 9.74 4.45 2.87
N PRO A 41 9.31 3.17 2.91
CA PRO A 41 7.90 2.82 3.06
C PRO A 41 7.23 3.50 4.26
N LEU A 42 5.94 3.82 4.13
CA LEU A 42 5.16 4.42 5.22
C LEU A 42 4.77 3.36 6.24
N LEU A 43 5.07 3.60 7.52
CA LEU A 43 4.91 2.57 8.57
C LEU A 43 3.45 2.19 8.82
N ALA A 44 2.56 3.19 8.86
CA ALA A 44 1.15 2.99 9.17
C ALA A 44 0.25 2.92 7.93
N ASP A 45 0.75 3.16 6.72
CA ASP A 45 -0.08 3.01 5.52
C ASP A 45 -0.38 1.53 5.26
N PRO A 46 -1.65 1.09 5.32
CA PRO A 46 -2.01 -0.31 5.10
C PRO A 46 -1.78 -0.77 3.65
N MET A 47 -1.56 0.16 2.71
CA MET A 47 -1.32 -0.12 1.29
C MET A 47 0.17 -0.14 0.93
N GLU A 48 1.08 0.03 1.89
CA GLU A 48 2.52 -0.14 1.64
C GLU A 48 2.86 -1.63 1.52
N PRO A 49 3.60 -2.04 0.48
CA PRO A 49 4.16 -3.38 0.37
C PRO A 49 5.05 -3.70 1.59
N ARG A 50 4.80 -4.84 2.21
CA ARG A 50 5.54 -5.30 3.40
C ARG A 50 5.47 -6.82 3.51
N VAL A 51 6.33 -7.40 4.33
CA VAL A 51 6.20 -8.80 4.76
C VAL A 51 5.72 -8.80 6.21
N ALA A 52 4.49 -9.26 6.44
CA ALA A 52 3.90 -9.23 7.77
C ALA A 52 2.88 -10.34 8.02
N VAL A 53 2.82 -10.80 9.26
CA VAL A 53 1.81 -11.73 9.78
C VAL A 53 1.13 -11.05 10.96
N MET A 54 -0.17 -10.76 10.82
CA MET A 54 -0.89 -9.88 11.75
C MET A 54 -2.25 -10.48 12.15
N PRO A 55 -2.28 -11.38 13.16
CA PRO A 55 -3.52 -11.88 13.77
C PRO A 55 -4.40 -10.74 14.31
N TRP A 56 -5.71 -10.86 14.13
CA TRP A 56 -6.68 -9.93 14.72
C TRP A 56 -6.95 -10.30 16.17
N VAL A 57 -6.80 -9.34 17.06
CA VAL A 57 -7.05 -9.54 18.49
C VAL A 57 -8.54 -9.82 18.74
N GLY A 58 -8.84 -10.94 19.38
CA GLY A 58 -10.20 -11.32 19.74
C GLY A 58 -11.11 -11.73 18.57
N LYS A 59 -10.55 -11.93 17.38
CA LYS A 59 -11.27 -12.40 16.20
C LYS A 59 -10.47 -13.49 15.48
N ARG A 60 -11.15 -14.38 14.79
CA ARG A 60 -10.53 -15.51 14.06
C ARG A 60 -10.08 -15.07 12.64
N PHE A 61 -9.36 -13.95 12.55
CA PHE A 61 -8.81 -13.45 11.29
C PHE A 61 -7.32 -13.18 11.39
N LEU A 62 -6.65 -13.26 10.26
CA LEU A 62 -5.22 -13.02 10.10
C LEU A 62 -4.99 -12.23 8.82
N ASN A 63 -4.31 -11.09 8.89
CA ASN A 63 -3.74 -10.45 7.72
C ASN A 63 -2.37 -11.07 7.46
N LEU A 64 -2.14 -11.53 6.24
CA LEU A 64 -0.86 -12.00 5.73
C LEU A 64 -0.49 -11.11 4.54
N ASP A 65 0.52 -10.28 4.73
CA ASP A 65 1.03 -9.38 3.70
C ASP A 65 2.39 -9.90 3.23
N ILE A 66 2.59 -9.98 1.90
CA ILE A 66 3.86 -10.39 1.29
C ILE A 66 4.16 -9.42 0.16
N GLY A 67 5.21 -8.62 0.32
CA GLY A 67 5.58 -7.65 -0.71
C GLY A 67 6.77 -6.82 -0.32
N THR A 68 7.27 -6.08 -1.30
CA THR A 68 8.36 -5.11 -1.10
C THR A 68 8.33 -4.05 -2.20
N SER A 69 8.96 -2.93 -1.92
CA SER A 69 9.35 -1.92 -2.92
C SER A 69 10.85 -2.03 -3.13
N ALA A 70 11.31 -1.91 -4.37
CA ALA A 70 12.73 -1.93 -4.69
C ALA A 70 13.05 -0.82 -5.69
N ASP A 71 14.11 -0.07 -5.41
CA ASP A 71 14.71 0.83 -6.39
C ASP A 71 15.54 0.00 -7.36
N LEU A 72 15.21 0.05 -8.65
CA LEU A 72 15.99 -0.58 -9.72
C LEU A 72 17.16 0.29 -10.13
N TYR A 73 16.99 1.60 -10.05
CA TYR A 73 17.98 2.61 -10.34
C TYR A 73 18.00 3.65 -9.23
N GLN A 74 19.17 4.00 -8.75
CA GLN A 74 19.40 5.16 -7.89
C GLN A 74 20.47 6.05 -8.54
N SER A 75 20.24 7.38 -8.55
CA SER A 75 21.25 8.34 -8.99
C SER A 75 22.52 8.23 -8.13
N SER A 76 23.68 8.60 -8.68
CA SER A 76 24.97 8.57 -7.96
C SER A 76 24.95 9.44 -6.70
N SER A 77 24.17 10.53 -6.71
CA SER A 77 23.93 11.39 -5.54
C SER A 77 22.96 10.79 -4.53
N LYS A 78 22.27 9.69 -4.87
CA LYS A 78 21.18 9.09 -4.08
C LYS A 78 20.04 10.07 -3.76
N THR A 79 19.76 10.96 -4.71
CA THR A 79 18.68 11.95 -4.59
C THR A 79 17.46 11.61 -5.44
N PHE A 80 17.57 10.64 -6.35
CA PHE A 80 16.52 10.21 -7.26
C PHE A 80 16.59 8.71 -7.51
N ALA A 81 15.43 8.07 -7.59
CA ALA A 81 15.31 6.66 -7.94
C ALA A 81 14.14 6.37 -8.87
N ILE A 82 14.26 5.26 -9.60
CA ILE A 82 13.19 4.59 -10.32
C ILE A 82 13.10 3.18 -9.78
N GLY A 83 11.90 2.74 -9.42
CA GLY A 83 11.66 1.49 -8.74
C GLY A 83 10.39 0.77 -9.18
N VAL A 84 10.18 -0.37 -8.53
CA VAL A 84 9.00 -1.22 -8.68
C VAL A 84 8.41 -1.55 -7.33
N ASP A 85 7.11 -1.80 -7.33
CA ASP A 85 6.35 -2.24 -6.17
C ASP A 85 5.66 -3.56 -6.50
N PHE A 86 5.73 -4.49 -5.57
CA PHE A 86 4.96 -5.71 -5.59
C PHE A 86 4.39 -5.96 -4.20
N GLY A 87 3.12 -6.34 -4.12
CA GLY A 87 2.50 -6.67 -2.85
C GLY A 87 1.29 -7.57 -2.99
N THR A 88 1.08 -8.40 -1.98
CA THR A 88 -0.16 -9.11 -1.77
C THR A 88 -0.64 -8.86 -0.35
N TRP A 89 -1.96 -8.65 -0.19
CA TRP A 89 -2.60 -8.49 1.11
C TRP A 89 -3.71 -9.51 1.22
N SER A 90 -3.49 -10.54 2.01
CA SER A 90 -4.44 -11.63 2.17
C SER A 90 -5.16 -11.52 3.52
N LEU A 91 -6.47 -11.69 3.49
CA LEU A 91 -7.28 -11.92 4.69
C LEU A 91 -7.57 -13.40 4.81
N LEU A 92 -7.05 -14.02 5.86
CA LEU A 92 -7.27 -15.42 6.19
C LEU A 92 -8.24 -15.51 7.36
N ARG A 93 -9.08 -16.53 7.37
CA ARG A 93 -9.97 -16.85 8.48
C ARG A 93 -9.50 -18.14 9.14
N GLU A 94 -9.26 -18.09 10.45
CA GLU A 94 -9.01 -19.30 11.20
C GLU A 94 -10.28 -20.16 11.25
N SER A 95 -10.19 -21.37 10.77
CA SER A 95 -11.21 -22.42 10.87
C SER A 95 -10.75 -23.53 11.80
N ASP A 96 -11.61 -24.53 12.03
CA ASP A 96 -11.28 -25.66 12.87
C ASP A 96 -10.07 -26.47 12.32
N ASN A 97 -9.36 -27.15 13.20
CA ASN A 97 -8.16 -27.93 12.87
C ASN A 97 -6.99 -27.12 12.28
N PHE A 98 -6.81 -25.86 12.73
CA PHE A 98 -5.68 -25.02 12.32
C PHE A 98 -5.62 -24.77 10.80
N LYS A 99 -6.77 -24.70 10.15
CA LYS A 99 -6.87 -24.32 8.75
C LYS A 99 -7.07 -22.81 8.64
N PHE A 100 -6.48 -22.22 7.62
CA PHE A 100 -6.56 -20.77 7.33
C PHE A 100 -7.00 -20.55 5.88
N PRO A 101 -8.27 -20.83 5.53
CA PRO A 101 -8.78 -20.50 4.21
C PRO A 101 -8.63 -18.99 3.96
N VAL A 102 -8.30 -18.62 2.73
CA VAL A 102 -8.14 -17.24 2.31
C VAL A 102 -9.50 -16.69 1.94
N ASP A 103 -9.99 -15.68 2.68
CA ASP A 103 -11.26 -15.02 2.37
C ASP A 103 -11.10 -14.06 1.18
N ALA A 104 -10.02 -13.28 1.16
CA ALA A 104 -9.74 -12.37 0.05
C ALA A 104 -8.25 -12.13 -0.09
N VAL A 105 -7.82 -11.87 -1.31
CA VAL A 105 -6.44 -11.47 -1.61
C VAL A 105 -6.43 -10.33 -2.62
N ASP A 106 -5.59 -9.36 -2.38
CA ASP A 106 -5.28 -8.26 -3.28
C ASP A 106 -3.84 -8.43 -3.80
N TYR A 107 -3.65 -8.17 -5.09
CA TYR A 107 -2.35 -8.17 -5.76
C TYR A 107 -2.05 -6.77 -6.25
N LEU A 108 -0.89 -6.23 -5.91
CA LEU A 108 -0.38 -4.96 -6.40
C LEU A 108 0.84 -5.17 -7.26
N PHE A 109 0.85 -4.48 -8.40
CA PHE A 109 2.01 -4.29 -9.25
C PHE A 109 2.13 -2.82 -9.58
N GLY A 110 3.32 -2.26 -9.44
CA GLY A 110 3.53 -0.85 -9.71
C GLY A 110 4.95 -0.52 -10.16
N VAL A 111 5.06 0.64 -10.79
CA VAL A 111 6.33 1.32 -11.00
C VAL A 111 6.31 2.61 -10.21
N ASN A 112 7.44 3.01 -9.68
CA ASN A 112 7.55 4.24 -8.93
C ASN A 112 8.78 5.07 -9.30
N THR A 113 8.71 6.34 -8.99
CA THR A 113 9.87 7.22 -8.95
C THR A 113 9.85 7.97 -7.63
N SER A 114 11.01 8.19 -7.06
CA SER A 114 11.17 8.88 -5.79
C SER A 114 12.34 9.84 -5.82
N TRP A 115 12.27 10.86 -4.99
CA TRP A 115 13.32 11.86 -4.84
C TRP A 115 13.42 12.33 -3.39
N ILE A 116 14.60 12.85 -3.04
CA ILE A 116 14.88 13.47 -1.75
C ILE A 116 15.80 14.67 -1.93
N GLU A 117 15.51 15.76 -1.24
CA GLU A 117 16.26 17.00 -1.27
C GLU A 117 16.54 17.48 0.17
N LYS A 118 17.68 18.08 0.40
CA LYS A 118 18.01 18.72 1.67
C LYS A 118 17.29 20.06 1.80
N ILE A 119 16.77 20.34 2.98
CA ILE A 119 16.18 21.63 3.33
C ILE A 119 17.29 22.51 3.90
N SER A 120 17.59 23.60 3.21
CA SER A 120 18.61 24.59 3.64
C SER A 120 18.00 25.69 4.52
N ASN A 121 17.10 25.34 5.45
CA ASN A 121 16.39 26.31 6.28
C ASN A 121 16.42 25.86 7.75
N ASP A 122 17.19 26.54 8.56
CA ASP A 122 17.39 26.25 10.00
C ASP A 122 16.16 26.54 10.87
N THR A 123 15.09 27.13 10.32
CA THR A 123 13.87 27.44 11.07
C THR A 123 12.87 26.29 11.10
N LEU A 124 12.98 25.33 10.18
CA LEU A 124 12.11 24.16 10.14
C LEU A 124 12.74 22.98 10.90
N PRO A 125 11.97 22.21 11.67
CA PRO A 125 12.47 21.04 12.39
C PRO A 125 12.60 19.81 11.47
N PHE A 126 12.91 20.00 10.18
CA PHE A 126 13.05 18.98 9.17
C PHE A 126 14.30 19.20 8.34
N ASP A 127 15.02 18.12 8.05
CA ASP A 127 16.30 18.15 7.32
C ASP A 127 16.12 17.91 5.82
N THR A 128 15.09 17.15 5.45
CA THR A 128 14.87 16.79 4.04
C THR A 128 13.40 16.85 3.66
N PHE A 129 13.17 17.20 2.40
CA PHE A 129 11.92 17.02 1.68
C PHE A 129 12.07 15.82 0.74
N SER A 130 11.07 14.94 0.72
CA SER A 130 11.06 13.80 -0.20
C SER A 130 9.70 13.60 -0.84
N GLY A 131 9.68 12.93 -1.97
CA GLY A 131 8.45 12.60 -2.66
C GLY A 131 8.54 11.27 -3.39
N ARG A 132 7.38 10.67 -3.63
CA ARG A 132 7.22 9.46 -4.44
C ARG A 132 5.98 9.57 -5.30
N VAL A 133 6.10 9.22 -6.57
CA VAL A 133 5.00 9.00 -7.49
C VAL A 133 4.97 7.52 -7.83
N ARG A 134 3.80 6.91 -7.73
CA ARG A 134 3.56 5.49 -7.98
C ARG A 134 2.47 5.35 -9.03
N LEU A 135 2.70 4.58 -10.08
CA LEU A 135 1.70 4.14 -11.04
C LEU A 135 1.46 2.66 -10.82
N SER A 136 0.27 2.30 -10.39
CA SER A 136 0.00 0.95 -9.91
C SER A 136 -1.31 0.38 -10.41
N HIS A 137 -1.35 -0.94 -10.46
CA HIS A 137 -2.52 -1.77 -10.64
C HIS A 137 -2.77 -2.60 -9.39
N ILE A 138 -4.03 -2.66 -8.95
CA ILE A 138 -4.49 -3.62 -7.95
C ILE A 138 -5.62 -4.43 -8.56
N SER A 139 -5.53 -5.75 -8.41
CA SER A 139 -6.64 -6.68 -8.61
C SER A 139 -6.93 -7.42 -7.31
N ALA A 140 -8.20 -7.64 -6.99
CA ALA A 140 -8.62 -8.33 -5.79
C ALA A 140 -9.56 -9.49 -6.12
N HIS A 141 -9.45 -10.55 -5.35
CA HIS A 141 -10.20 -11.78 -5.55
C HIS A 141 -10.73 -12.33 -4.23
N PHE A 142 -11.92 -12.90 -4.27
CA PHE A 142 -12.34 -13.87 -3.26
C PHE A 142 -11.67 -15.20 -3.54
N GLU A 143 -11.32 -15.91 -2.46
CA GLU A 143 -10.58 -17.16 -2.54
C GLU A 143 -11.36 -18.31 -1.86
N ASP A 144 -10.67 -19.37 -1.53
CA ASP A 144 -11.25 -20.66 -1.04
C ASP A 144 -12.11 -20.49 0.23
N GLY A 145 -11.90 -19.46 1.03
CA GLY A 145 -12.77 -19.12 2.17
C GLY A 145 -14.22 -18.79 1.82
N HIS A 146 -14.50 -18.52 0.55
CA HIS A 146 -15.83 -18.22 0.02
C HIS A 146 -16.52 -19.42 -0.69
N TYR A 147 -15.96 -20.61 -0.59
CA TYR A 147 -16.58 -21.83 -1.10
C TYR A 147 -16.99 -22.75 0.04
N GLU A 148 -18.08 -23.46 -0.15
CA GLU A 148 -18.45 -24.55 0.77
C GLU A 148 -17.31 -25.59 0.81
N PRO A 149 -16.98 -26.15 1.99
CA PRO A 149 -15.85 -27.08 2.12
C PRO A 149 -15.93 -28.33 1.25
N ASP A 150 -17.14 -28.71 0.83
CA ASP A 150 -17.39 -29.81 -0.08
C ASP A 150 -17.36 -29.43 -1.57
N GLY A 151 -17.11 -28.12 -1.88
CA GLY A 151 -17.10 -27.61 -3.23
C GLY A 151 -18.49 -27.46 -3.87
N SER A 152 -19.57 -27.60 -3.10
CA SER A 152 -20.94 -27.59 -3.60
C SER A 152 -21.44 -26.21 -4.04
N GLY A 153 -20.81 -25.13 -3.58
CA GLY A 153 -21.26 -23.81 -3.92
C GLY A 153 -20.41 -22.66 -3.41
N TRP A 154 -20.81 -21.48 -3.81
CA TRP A 154 -20.26 -20.20 -3.40
C TRP A 154 -20.95 -19.68 -2.14
N ILE A 155 -20.19 -19.22 -1.16
CA ILE A 155 -20.70 -18.56 0.05
C ILE A 155 -20.86 -17.06 -0.23
N PRO A 156 -22.09 -16.52 -0.31
CA PRO A 156 -22.31 -15.12 -0.60
C PRO A 156 -21.75 -14.20 0.49
N GLU A 157 -21.11 -13.12 0.08
CA GLU A 157 -20.67 -12.07 1.00
C GLU A 157 -21.78 -11.03 1.18
N PRO A 158 -22.33 -10.85 2.41
CA PRO A 158 -23.40 -9.89 2.67
C PRO A 158 -23.00 -8.46 2.33
N GLY A 159 -23.86 -7.74 1.63
CA GLY A 159 -23.61 -6.35 1.23
C GLY A 159 -22.71 -6.19 0.01
N SER A 160 -22.25 -7.28 -0.59
CA SER A 160 -21.49 -7.23 -1.83
C SER A 160 -22.33 -6.65 -2.99
N PRO A 161 -21.76 -5.81 -3.87
CA PRO A 161 -22.48 -5.25 -5.02
C PRO A 161 -22.84 -6.34 -6.05
N LYS A 162 -22.05 -7.40 -6.15
CA LYS A 162 -22.28 -8.57 -7.01
C LYS A 162 -21.53 -9.78 -6.47
N ILE A 163 -21.99 -10.98 -6.80
CA ILE A 163 -21.39 -12.21 -6.31
C ILE A 163 -21.36 -13.25 -7.45
N PRO A 164 -20.17 -13.76 -7.82
CA PRO A 164 -18.85 -13.13 -7.67
C PRO A 164 -18.74 -11.86 -8.51
N PHE A 165 -17.78 -10.99 -8.22
CA PHE A 165 -17.52 -9.79 -9.01
C PHE A 165 -16.02 -9.59 -9.25
N THR A 166 -15.70 -8.81 -10.28
CA THR A 166 -14.32 -8.41 -10.56
C THR A 166 -14.03 -7.08 -9.88
N TYR A 167 -12.94 -7.05 -9.10
CA TYR A 167 -12.38 -5.80 -8.59
C TYR A 167 -11.02 -5.55 -9.18
N SER A 168 -10.85 -4.37 -9.75
CA SER A 168 -9.58 -3.88 -10.29
C SER A 168 -9.54 -2.36 -10.23
N ARG A 169 -8.37 -1.81 -10.00
CA ARG A 169 -8.13 -0.37 -10.13
C ARG A 169 -6.72 -0.09 -10.58
N GLU A 170 -6.61 0.89 -11.47
CA GLU A 170 -5.37 1.50 -11.90
C GLU A 170 -5.33 2.94 -11.40
N PHE A 171 -4.24 3.31 -10.74
CA PHE A 171 -4.16 4.60 -10.06
C PHE A 171 -2.76 5.19 -10.08
N LEU A 172 -2.73 6.50 -9.97
CA LEU A 172 -1.55 7.30 -9.67
C LEU A 172 -1.61 7.69 -8.19
N ASP A 173 -0.51 7.48 -7.46
CA ASP A 173 -0.36 7.85 -6.06
C ASP A 173 0.84 8.78 -5.90
N LEU A 174 0.63 9.96 -5.35
CA LEU A 174 1.66 10.95 -5.02
C LEU A 174 1.74 11.10 -3.51
N VAL A 175 2.94 10.97 -2.96
CA VAL A 175 3.22 11.25 -1.54
C VAL A 175 4.37 12.23 -1.42
N LEU A 176 4.18 13.25 -0.59
CA LEU A 176 5.21 14.23 -0.22
C LEU A 176 5.47 14.13 1.28
N ALA A 177 6.72 14.19 1.69
CA ALA A 177 7.10 14.04 3.09
C ALA A 177 8.19 15.04 3.50
N LEU A 178 8.11 15.48 4.75
CA LEU A 178 9.17 16.19 5.46
C LEU A 178 9.77 15.23 6.48
N ASN A 179 11.11 15.11 6.49
CA ASN A 179 11.79 14.11 7.30
C ASN A 179 12.87 14.79 8.16
N ALA A 180 13.03 14.27 9.36
CA ALA A 180 14.16 14.56 10.26
C ALA A 180 14.57 13.25 10.98
N PRO A 181 15.70 13.23 11.70
CA PRO A 181 16.11 12.07 12.47
C PRO A 181 15.03 11.65 13.46
N GLY A 182 14.46 10.46 13.25
CA GLY A 182 13.44 9.87 14.11
C GLY A 182 12.01 10.39 13.91
N HIS A 183 11.72 11.32 13.00
CA HIS A 183 10.35 11.71 12.71
C HIS A 183 10.11 12.08 11.24
N ARG A 184 8.89 11.81 10.77
CA ARG A 184 8.43 12.15 9.42
C ARG A 184 6.98 12.58 9.49
N VAL A 185 6.60 13.56 8.68
CA VAL A 185 5.20 13.89 8.38
C VAL A 185 5.01 13.85 6.88
N TYR A 186 3.83 13.42 6.43
CA TYR A 186 3.55 13.28 5.01
C TYR A 186 2.11 13.60 4.68
N ALA A 187 1.88 13.91 3.40
CA ALA A 187 0.57 13.99 2.79
C ALA A 187 0.60 13.36 1.40
N GLY A 188 -0.51 12.78 0.98
CA GLY A 188 -0.61 12.13 -0.31
C GLY A 188 -1.97 12.29 -0.95
N TYR A 189 -1.96 12.08 -2.26
CA TYR A 189 -3.13 12.12 -3.12
C TYR A 189 -3.10 10.95 -4.08
N GLN A 190 -4.21 10.22 -4.18
CA GLN A 190 -4.38 9.12 -5.12
C GLN A 190 -5.48 9.45 -6.10
N TYR A 191 -5.21 9.24 -7.40
CA TYR A 191 -6.16 9.38 -8.49
C TYR A 191 -6.32 8.05 -9.22
N ILE A 192 -7.54 7.48 -9.16
CA ILE A 192 -7.90 6.25 -9.86
C ILE A 192 -8.39 6.65 -11.27
N TYR A 193 -7.70 6.23 -12.31
CA TYR A 193 -8.09 6.54 -13.69
C TYR A 193 -8.89 5.41 -14.35
N HIS A 194 -8.88 4.21 -13.79
CA HIS A 194 -9.73 3.10 -14.17
C HIS A 194 -10.07 2.23 -12.96
N THR A 195 -11.31 1.74 -12.88
CA THR A 195 -11.76 0.86 -11.80
C THR A 195 -12.92 -0.04 -12.23
N LEU A 196 -12.93 -1.25 -11.66
CA LEU A 196 -14.05 -2.18 -11.65
C LEU A 196 -14.37 -2.55 -10.20
N PRO A 197 -15.63 -2.44 -9.73
CA PRO A 197 -16.79 -1.91 -10.45
C PRO A 197 -16.66 -0.40 -10.75
N SER A 198 -17.36 0.06 -11.80
CA SER A 198 -17.39 1.48 -12.16
C SER A 198 -18.17 2.30 -11.13
N GLY A 199 -17.98 3.64 -11.15
CA GLY A 199 -18.71 4.57 -10.27
C GLY A 199 -18.03 4.83 -8.92
N ILE A 200 -16.86 4.24 -8.65
CA ILE A 200 -16.01 4.61 -7.51
C ILE A 200 -15.42 5.99 -7.79
N ASN A 201 -15.53 6.92 -6.82
CA ASN A 201 -14.92 8.23 -6.96
C ASN A 201 -13.40 8.09 -7.10
N PRO A 202 -12.79 8.76 -8.11
CA PRO A 202 -11.36 8.57 -8.42
C PRO A 202 -10.40 9.16 -7.39
N ASN A 203 -10.85 10.06 -6.52
CA ASN A 203 -9.98 10.82 -5.64
C ASN A 203 -9.93 10.23 -4.24
N SER A 204 -8.72 10.11 -3.69
CA SER A 204 -8.49 9.79 -2.29
C SER A 204 -7.33 10.62 -1.77
N PHE A 205 -7.36 10.93 -0.47
CA PHE A 205 -6.33 11.72 0.19
C PHE A 205 -5.84 10.98 1.42
N HIS A 206 -4.57 11.15 1.76
CA HIS A 206 -4.05 10.67 3.02
C HIS A 206 -3.02 11.61 3.61
N ALA A 207 -2.84 11.53 4.92
CA ALA A 207 -1.79 12.24 5.64
C ALA A 207 -1.38 11.42 6.86
N GLY A 208 -0.14 11.56 7.28
CA GLY A 208 0.33 10.80 8.44
C GLY A 208 1.56 11.38 9.08
N ALA A 209 1.90 10.78 10.21
CA ALA A 209 3.09 11.10 10.98
C ALA A 209 3.72 9.83 11.54
N GLU A 210 5.04 9.85 11.65
CA GLU A 210 5.84 8.76 12.18
C GLU A 210 6.89 9.27 13.14
N LEU A 211 7.07 8.55 14.22
CA LEU A 211 8.09 8.79 15.24
C LEU A 211 8.86 7.50 15.46
N SER A 212 10.18 7.58 15.48
CA SER A 212 11.07 6.46 15.80
C SER A 212 12.08 6.92 16.85
N THR A 213 12.27 6.09 17.87
CA THR A 213 13.21 6.39 18.95
C THR A 213 14.56 5.70 18.73
N PRO A 214 15.63 6.20 19.30
CA PRO A 214 16.92 5.47 19.34
C PRO A 214 16.81 4.08 19.98
N GLY A 215 15.79 3.84 20.83
CA GLY A 215 15.48 2.57 21.48
C GLY A 215 14.75 1.55 20.61
N ASN A 216 14.72 1.74 19.27
CA ASN A 216 14.10 0.83 18.28
C ASN A 216 12.57 0.73 18.37
N THR A 217 11.90 1.64 19.07
CA THR A 217 10.45 1.74 19.06
C THR A 217 9.97 2.75 18.01
N SER A 218 8.78 2.54 17.48
CA SER A 218 8.14 3.44 16.53
C SER A 218 6.67 3.62 16.87
N LEU A 219 6.16 4.83 16.59
CA LEU A 219 4.74 5.16 16.58
C LEU A 219 4.43 5.79 15.22
N ALA A 220 3.33 5.38 14.62
CA ALA A 220 2.91 5.94 13.35
C ALA A 220 1.39 6.05 13.28
N ALA A 221 0.93 7.03 12.54
CA ALA A 221 -0.49 7.23 12.24
C ALA A 221 -0.65 7.57 10.76
N ASP A 222 -1.61 6.94 10.09
CA ASP A 222 -2.06 7.28 8.76
C ASP A 222 -3.57 7.54 8.80
N PHE A 223 -3.99 8.64 8.20
CA PHE A 223 -5.38 9.00 7.98
C PHE A 223 -5.66 9.05 6.50
N LYS A 224 -6.63 8.28 6.02
CA LYS A 224 -7.11 8.30 4.64
C LYS A 224 -8.53 8.81 4.57
N LEU A 225 -8.81 9.66 3.59
CA LEU A 225 -10.15 10.06 3.22
C LEU A 225 -10.56 9.26 1.97
N LEU A 226 -11.33 8.19 2.19
CA LEU A 226 -11.70 7.24 1.15
C LEU A 226 -13.15 7.42 0.70
N PRO A 227 -13.45 7.20 -0.60
CA PRO A 227 -14.81 7.24 -1.12
C PRO A 227 -15.66 6.12 -0.53
N VAL A 228 -16.91 6.44 -0.18
CA VAL A 228 -17.88 5.48 0.33
C VAL A 228 -18.76 4.99 -0.82
N TRP A 229 -18.63 3.72 -1.15
CA TRP A 229 -19.44 3.04 -2.15
C TRP A 229 -20.80 2.64 -1.57
N GLN A 230 -21.87 2.89 -2.30
CA GLN A 230 -23.21 2.44 -1.97
C GLN A 230 -23.68 1.41 -3.00
N SER A 231 -23.72 0.15 -2.62
CA SER A 231 -24.01 -0.97 -3.52
C SER A 231 -25.39 -0.91 -4.18
N SER A 232 -26.42 -0.40 -3.47
CA SER A 232 -27.78 -0.26 -4.00
C SER A 232 -27.89 0.74 -5.14
N LEU A 233 -27.01 1.74 -5.19
CA LEU A 233 -26.96 2.78 -6.22
C LEU A 233 -25.81 2.55 -7.22
N GLN A 234 -24.88 1.67 -6.92
CA GLN A 234 -23.63 1.43 -7.68
C GLN A 234 -22.84 2.71 -7.96
N GLU A 235 -22.78 3.59 -6.98
CA GLU A 235 -22.08 4.86 -7.04
C GLU A 235 -21.44 5.25 -5.70
N THR A 236 -20.52 6.20 -5.73
CA THR A 236 -19.93 6.78 -4.51
C THR A 236 -20.86 7.83 -3.91
N ARG A 237 -21.08 7.76 -2.59
CA ARG A 237 -21.80 8.72 -1.79
C ARG A 237 -20.92 9.30 -0.69
N GLY A 238 -20.17 10.36 -1.06
CA GLY A 238 -19.32 11.07 -0.10
C GLY A 238 -18.02 10.33 0.24
N TYR A 239 -17.43 10.73 1.36
CA TYR A 239 -16.15 10.25 1.86
C TYR A 239 -16.23 9.85 3.32
N ARG A 240 -15.36 8.93 3.74
CA ARG A 240 -15.20 8.53 5.14
C ARG A 240 -13.72 8.53 5.52
N GLY A 241 -13.44 9.05 6.72
CA GLY A 241 -12.13 8.94 7.33
C GLY A 241 -11.81 7.50 7.72
N THR A 242 -10.58 7.09 7.43
CA THR A 242 -10.03 5.77 7.74
C THR A 242 -8.71 5.98 8.47
N TRP A 243 -8.58 5.43 9.66
CA TRP A 243 -7.40 5.53 10.51
C TRP A 243 -6.65 4.21 10.55
N ASN A 244 -5.34 4.28 10.44
CA ASN A 244 -4.44 3.20 10.84
C ASN A 244 -3.38 3.76 11.79
N LEU A 245 -3.34 3.22 13.01
CA LEU A 245 -2.37 3.57 14.04
C LEU A 245 -1.46 2.37 14.25
N GLN A 246 -0.16 2.60 14.33
CA GLN A 246 0.82 1.53 14.55
C GLN A 246 1.76 1.91 15.68
N ALA A 247 1.95 0.97 16.63
CA ALA A 247 3.08 0.96 17.53
C ALA A 247 3.97 -0.23 17.19
N GLY A 248 5.29 -0.03 17.13
CA GLY A 248 6.23 -1.07 16.75
C GLY A 248 7.50 -1.07 17.58
N MET A 249 8.14 -2.24 17.68
CA MET A 249 9.43 -2.40 18.32
C MET A 249 10.30 -3.39 17.52
N ARG A 250 11.51 -2.97 17.13
CA ARG A 250 12.49 -3.86 16.48
C ARG A 250 13.17 -4.74 17.50
N LEU A 251 13.36 -6.01 17.16
CA LEU A 251 13.98 -7.01 18.03
C LEU A 251 15.53 -6.99 17.98
N LYS A 252 16.11 -5.81 17.87
CA LYS A 252 17.56 -5.61 17.72
C LYS A 252 18.35 -6.16 18.92
N ALA A 253 17.80 -6.06 20.12
CA ALA A 253 18.46 -6.53 21.35
C ALA A 253 18.76 -8.04 21.36
N ILE A 254 18.06 -8.83 20.55
CA ILE A 254 18.26 -10.29 20.43
C ILE A 254 18.82 -10.69 19.06
N GLY A 255 19.40 -9.72 18.30
CA GLY A 255 20.04 -9.98 17.01
C GLY A 255 19.10 -10.09 15.81
N LEU A 256 17.81 -9.81 15.98
CA LEU A 256 16.80 -9.86 14.92
C LEU A 256 16.46 -8.42 14.45
N GLU A 257 17.44 -7.72 13.88
CA GLU A 257 17.33 -6.30 13.51
C GLU A 257 16.24 -6.04 12.46
N GLN A 258 15.96 -7.01 11.60
CA GLN A 258 14.95 -6.92 10.53
C GLN A 258 13.55 -7.28 11.03
N VAL A 259 13.40 -7.80 12.24
CA VAL A 259 12.10 -8.21 12.78
C VAL A 259 11.56 -7.12 13.68
N ARG A 260 10.31 -6.74 13.43
CA ARG A 260 9.56 -5.75 14.20
C ARG A 260 8.23 -6.34 14.68
N ILE A 261 8.00 -6.33 15.98
CA ILE A 261 6.67 -6.63 16.53
C ILE A 261 5.83 -5.35 16.43
N THR A 262 4.61 -5.49 15.96
CA THR A 262 3.71 -4.34 15.75
C THR A 262 2.32 -4.60 16.33
N CYS A 263 1.76 -3.56 16.93
CA CYS A 263 0.35 -3.46 17.27
C CYS A 263 -0.27 -2.41 16.33
N ASN A 264 -1.30 -2.80 15.58
CA ASN A 264 -2.00 -1.87 14.69
C ASN A 264 -3.47 -1.77 15.10
N TYR A 265 -4.02 -0.57 15.03
CA TYR A 265 -5.45 -0.30 15.13
C TYR A 265 -5.94 0.29 13.82
N PHE A 266 -6.92 -0.36 13.22
CA PHE A 266 -7.56 0.08 11.98
C PHE A 266 -9.04 0.40 12.22
N SER A 267 -9.51 1.53 11.70
CA SER A 267 -10.92 1.92 11.75
C SER A 267 -11.28 2.77 10.55
N GLY A 268 -12.19 2.29 9.71
CA GLY A 268 -12.68 3.03 8.55
C GLY A 268 -13.15 2.14 7.41
N MET A 269 -13.05 2.63 6.17
CA MET A 269 -13.37 1.83 4.99
C MET A 269 -12.28 0.79 4.74
N SER A 270 -12.69 -0.43 4.42
CA SER A 270 -11.73 -1.49 4.10
C SER A 270 -10.81 -1.08 2.96
N THR A 271 -9.52 -1.36 3.12
CA THR A 271 -8.51 -1.18 2.06
C THR A 271 -8.41 -2.39 1.15
N LYS A 272 -9.03 -3.52 1.53
CA LYS A 272 -9.10 -4.73 0.71
C LYS A 272 -10.13 -4.55 -0.40
N GLY A 273 -9.73 -4.85 -1.65
CA GLY A 273 -10.57 -4.59 -2.82
C GLY A 273 -11.92 -5.29 -2.78
N MET A 274 -11.96 -6.57 -2.37
CA MET A 274 -13.22 -7.32 -2.30
C MET A 274 -14.17 -6.80 -1.22
N TYR A 275 -13.68 -6.02 -0.27
CA TYR A 275 -14.43 -5.44 0.86
C TYR A 275 -14.47 -3.90 0.85
N PHE A 276 -14.07 -3.25 -0.24
CA PHE A 276 -13.95 -1.79 -0.36
C PHE A 276 -15.24 -1.02 0.00
N TYR A 277 -16.39 -1.66 -0.06
CA TYR A 277 -17.71 -1.08 0.18
C TYR A 277 -18.15 -1.09 1.66
N ARG A 278 -17.38 -1.75 2.55
CA ARG A 278 -17.77 -1.88 3.96
C ARG A 278 -16.75 -1.25 4.92
N PRO A 279 -17.21 -0.73 6.07
CA PRO A 279 -16.33 -0.32 7.14
C PRO A 279 -15.79 -1.53 7.92
N GLU A 280 -14.55 -1.41 8.38
CA GLU A 280 -13.89 -2.38 9.26
C GLU A 280 -13.35 -1.69 10.51
N ASN A 281 -13.29 -2.44 11.61
CA ASN A 281 -12.65 -2.02 12.85
C ASN A 281 -11.98 -3.24 13.49
N TYR A 282 -10.65 -3.17 13.65
CA TYR A 282 -9.89 -4.24 14.25
C TYR A 282 -8.56 -3.76 14.83
N THR A 283 -8.04 -4.56 15.75
CA THR A 283 -6.67 -4.43 16.26
C THR A 283 -5.90 -5.69 15.86
N THR A 284 -4.66 -5.53 15.44
CA THR A 284 -3.75 -6.66 15.19
C THR A 284 -2.54 -6.58 16.09
N LEU A 285 -2.05 -7.73 16.50
CA LEU A 285 -0.72 -7.86 17.11
C LEU A 285 0.06 -8.84 16.25
N GLY A 286 1.16 -8.41 15.67
CA GLY A 286 1.84 -9.20 14.66
C GLY A 286 3.31 -8.90 14.51
N MET A 287 3.90 -9.49 13.48
CA MET A 287 5.31 -9.39 13.16
C MET A 287 5.47 -8.90 11.73
N ASN A 288 6.35 -7.91 11.55
CA ASN A 288 6.81 -7.43 10.25
C ASN A 288 8.28 -7.80 10.07
N ILE A 289 8.66 -8.11 8.83
CA ILE A 289 10.04 -8.30 8.42
C ILE A 289 10.40 -7.13 7.50
N ASP A 290 11.33 -6.30 7.92
CA ASP A 290 11.86 -5.19 7.12
C ASP A 290 12.97 -5.76 6.21
N ILE A 291 12.73 -5.80 4.89
CA ILE A 291 13.60 -6.42 3.88
C ILE A 291 14.55 -5.37 3.31
#